data_6c4bd34d0f2ef643be25926797d2bd62
#
_entry.id   6c4bd34d0f2ef643be25926797d2bd62
#
_cell.length_a   1.000
_cell.length_b   1.000
_cell.length_c   1.000
_cell.angle_alpha   90.00
_cell.angle_beta   90.00
_cell.angle_gamma   90.00
#
_symmetry.space_group_name_H-M   'P 1'
#
loop_
_entity.id
_entity.type
_entity.pdbx_description
1 polymer ?
#
loop_
_entity_poly.entity_id
_entity_poly.type
_entity_poly.pdbx_seq_one_letter_code
_entity_poly.pdbx_strand_id
1 'polypeptide(L)'
;MYIVTCPSDSAFSHHVGQILIIIIVILLAAIVLLLLLQYQISLSDQRIPCVFEITDIQHTKDGMTETSYVVLKNTDTMAYENWNLYAFTYVNDNRIPAELPTLNNYELISSVHHYGVQKLVGSQGRRENHDAYWYSGAVLAIDYSDHTIHQGDRVTIEIYDKTTNQLISRDTFPHTDTKTRELMDEYFNRLNA
;
A
#
# COMPACT_ATOMS: atom_id res chain seq x y z
N MET A 1 -61.64 -60.60 6.99
CA MET A 1 -61.10 -59.57 6.07
C MET A 1 -60.08 -58.76 6.88
N TYR A 2 -58.80 -59.09 6.81
CA TYR A 2 -57.75 -58.40 7.55
C TYR A 2 -57.16 -57.34 6.63
N ILE A 3 -57.31 -56.08 7.05
CA ILE A 3 -56.64 -54.95 6.40
C ILE A 3 -55.25 -54.86 6.99
N VAL A 4 -54.24 -55.22 6.18
CA VAL A 4 -52.83 -54.99 6.50
C VAL A 4 -52.53 -53.52 6.17
N THR A 5 -52.47 -52.68 7.18
CA THR A 5 -51.99 -51.33 7.03
C THR A 5 -50.45 -51.37 7.01
N CYS A 6 -49.82 -51.05 5.90
CA CYS A 6 -48.38 -50.83 5.83
C CYS A 6 -48.00 -49.60 6.67
N PRO A 7 -47.05 -49.71 7.62
CA PRO A 7 -46.59 -48.57 8.34
C PRO A 7 -45.50 -47.83 7.57
N SER A 8 -45.80 -46.57 7.21
CA SER A 8 -44.88 -45.44 7.21
C SER A 8 -43.71 -45.37 6.25
N ASP A 9 -44.01 -45.02 5.00
CA ASP A 9 -43.03 -44.32 4.11
C ASP A 9 -42.75 -42.88 4.57
N SER A 10 -43.55 -42.34 5.52
CA SER A 10 -43.44 -40.96 5.99
C SER A 10 -42.22 -40.65 6.86
N ALA A 11 -41.75 -41.62 7.68
CA ALA A 11 -40.60 -41.42 8.56
C ALA A 11 -39.27 -41.45 7.76
N PHE A 12 -39.19 -42.29 6.73
CA PHE A 12 -38.02 -42.36 5.86
C PHE A 12 -37.86 -41.08 5.02
N SER A 13 -38.97 -40.53 4.53
CA SER A 13 -39.00 -39.28 3.79
C SER A 13 -38.51 -38.06 4.62
N HIS A 14 -38.84 -38.01 5.90
CA HIS A 14 -38.44 -36.94 6.79
C HIS A 14 -36.91 -36.91 7.04
N HIS A 15 -36.29 -38.06 7.29
CA HIS A 15 -34.84 -38.14 7.47
C HIS A 15 -34.06 -37.85 6.19
N VAL A 16 -34.54 -38.33 5.05
CA VAL A 16 -33.94 -38.01 3.73
C VAL A 16 -34.01 -36.51 3.45
N GLY A 17 -35.14 -35.87 3.78
CA GLY A 17 -35.28 -34.39 3.63
C GLY A 17 -34.31 -33.61 4.50
N GLN A 18 -34.11 -34.06 5.77
CA GLN A 18 -33.13 -33.40 6.67
C GLN A 18 -31.70 -33.55 6.16
N ILE A 19 -31.29 -34.75 5.70
CA ILE A 19 -29.96 -34.96 5.13
C ILE A 19 -29.73 -34.10 3.87
N LEU A 20 -30.74 -33.99 3.01
CA LEU A 20 -30.67 -33.18 1.80
C LEU A 20 -30.45 -31.70 2.12
N ILE A 21 -31.17 -31.16 3.11
CA ILE A 21 -31.00 -29.78 3.56
C ILE A 21 -29.57 -29.54 4.07
N ILE A 22 -29.03 -30.45 4.87
CA ILE A 22 -27.66 -30.35 5.39
C ILE A 22 -26.64 -30.32 4.26
N ILE A 23 -26.80 -31.19 3.25
CA ILE A 23 -25.92 -31.23 2.07
C ILE A 23 -25.99 -29.91 1.29
N ILE A 24 -27.17 -29.36 1.07
CA ILE A 24 -27.37 -28.07 0.37
C ILE A 24 -26.69 -26.94 1.14
N VAL A 25 -26.82 -26.88 2.47
CA VAL A 25 -26.20 -25.85 3.30
C VAL A 25 -24.68 -25.93 3.23
N ILE A 26 -24.12 -27.14 3.28
CA ILE A 26 -22.65 -27.33 3.16
C ILE A 26 -22.16 -26.91 1.77
N LEU A 27 -22.88 -27.25 0.70
CA LEU A 27 -22.52 -26.84 -0.65
C LEU A 27 -22.57 -25.34 -0.84
N LEU A 28 -23.61 -24.67 -0.32
CA LEU A 28 -23.71 -23.21 -0.34
C LEU A 28 -22.58 -22.54 0.43
N ALA A 29 -22.26 -23.05 1.62
CA ALA A 29 -21.14 -22.53 2.41
C ALA A 29 -19.80 -22.69 1.68
N ALA A 30 -19.57 -23.82 1.02
CA ALA A 30 -18.36 -24.06 0.21
C ALA A 30 -18.27 -23.12 -0.99
N ILE A 31 -19.38 -22.88 -1.68
CA ILE A 31 -19.44 -21.91 -2.81
C ILE A 31 -19.14 -20.51 -2.33
N VAL A 32 -19.74 -20.06 -1.23
CA VAL A 32 -19.48 -18.74 -0.66
C VAL A 32 -18.02 -18.59 -0.24
N LEU A 33 -17.43 -19.63 0.37
CA LEU A 33 -16.02 -19.62 0.75
C LEU A 33 -15.11 -19.49 -0.50
N LEU A 34 -15.39 -20.24 -1.56
CA LEU A 34 -14.64 -20.16 -2.81
C LEU A 34 -14.74 -18.76 -3.45
N LEU A 35 -15.94 -18.16 -3.45
CA LEU A 35 -16.13 -16.79 -3.97
C LEU A 35 -15.34 -15.76 -3.14
N LEU A 36 -15.34 -15.90 -1.82
CA LEU A 36 -14.55 -15.02 -0.94
C LEU A 36 -13.04 -15.17 -1.16
N LEU A 37 -12.55 -16.38 -1.36
CA LEU A 37 -11.15 -16.63 -1.68
C LEU A 37 -10.76 -16.03 -3.04
N GLN A 38 -11.60 -16.19 -4.07
CA GLN A 38 -11.37 -15.56 -5.38
C GLN A 38 -11.38 -14.04 -5.30
N TYR A 39 -12.27 -13.46 -4.50
CA TYR A 39 -12.32 -12.01 -4.31
C TYR A 39 -11.04 -11.47 -3.64
N GLN A 40 -10.52 -12.16 -2.63
CA GLN A 40 -9.25 -11.78 -1.97
C GLN A 40 -8.05 -11.89 -2.92
N ILE A 41 -7.99 -12.95 -3.74
CA ILE A 41 -6.93 -13.12 -4.74
C ILE A 41 -6.99 -11.99 -5.78
N SER A 42 -8.19 -11.62 -6.24
CA SER A 42 -8.38 -10.51 -7.20
C SER A 42 -7.97 -9.16 -6.64
N LEU A 43 -8.19 -8.90 -5.34
CA LEU A 43 -7.73 -7.68 -4.66
C LEU A 43 -6.20 -7.64 -4.51
N SER A 44 -5.57 -8.79 -4.33
CA SER A 44 -4.11 -8.90 -4.17
C SER A 44 -3.35 -8.60 -5.47
N ASP A 45 -3.99 -8.76 -6.63
CA ASP A 45 -3.36 -8.52 -7.95
C ASP A 45 -3.67 -7.13 -8.53
N GLN A 46 -4.36 -6.26 -7.78
CA GLN A 46 -4.49 -4.87 -8.18
C GLN A 46 -3.10 -4.22 -8.12
N ARG A 47 -2.51 -3.97 -9.29
CA ARG A 47 -1.29 -3.18 -9.42
C ARG A 47 -1.56 -1.81 -8.80
N ILE A 48 -0.90 -1.56 -7.68
CA ILE A 48 -0.96 -0.27 -7.02
C ILE A 48 -0.32 0.75 -7.97
N PRO A 49 -1.01 1.82 -8.34
CA PRO A 49 -0.44 2.80 -9.25
C PRO A 49 0.79 3.46 -8.63
N CYS A 50 1.81 3.70 -9.44
CA CYS A 50 2.94 4.54 -9.08
C CYS A 50 2.72 5.92 -9.73
N VAL A 51 1.95 6.76 -9.04
CA VAL A 51 1.66 8.14 -9.46
C VAL A 51 2.76 9.10 -9.00
N PHE A 52 3.34 8.81 -7.84
CA PHE A 52 4.44 9.56 -7.26
C PHE A 52 5.66 8.66 -7.18
N GLU A 53 6.62 8.91 -8.06
CA GLU A 53 7.83 8.11 -8.21
C GLU A 53 8.96 8.66 -7.34
N ILE A 54 9.67 7.80 -6.62
CA ILE A 54 10.90 8.16 -5.91
C ILE A 54 12.02 8.24 -6.94
N THR A 55 12.43 9.44 -7.28
CA THR A 55 13.46 9.66 -8.32
C THR A 55 14.87 9.60 -7.76
N ASP A 56 15.06 9.91 -6.48
CA ASP A 56 16.37 9.94 -5.84
C ASP A 56 16.27 9.87 -4.31
N ILE A 57 17.32 9.36 -3.66
CA ILE A 57 17.53 9.47 -2.22
C ILE A 57 18.91 10.09 -2.00
N GLN A 58 18.93 11.32 -1.49
CA GLN A 58 20.14 12.08 -1.24
C GLN A 58 20.52 11.98 0.24
N HIS A 59 21.75 11.60 0.51
CA HIS A 59 22.31 11.59 1.85
C HIS A 59 23.33 12.71 1.99
N THR A 60 23.14 13.56 2.98
CA THR A 60 24.08 14.63 3.31
C THR A 60 24.66 14.36 4.68
N LYS A 61 25.99 14.25 4.75
CA LYS A 61 26.71 14.06 6.00
C LYS A 61 27.51 15.32 6.32
N ASP A 62 27.15 15.97 7.40
CA ASP A 62 27.87 17.13 7.93
C ASP A 62 28.26 16.86 9.39
N GLY A 63 29.52 16.44 9.57
CA GLY A 63 30.05 16.09 10.88
C GLY A 63 29.34 14.88 11.51
N MET A 64 28.53 15.14 12.56
CA MET A 64 27.78 14.11 13.28
C MET A 64 26.33 13.98 12.82
N THR A 65 25.86 14.84 11.91
CA THR A 65 24.51 14.79 11.36
C THR A 65 24.49 14.08 10.02
N GLU A 66 23.52 13.20 9.81
CA GLU A 66 23.28 12.50 8.56
C GLU A 66 21.81 12.67 8.20
N THR A 67 21.53 13.63 7.34
CA THR A 67 20.18 13.91 6.86
C THR A 67 19.91 13.19 5.54
N SER A 68 18.71 12.71 5.35
CA SER A 68 18.29 12.03 4.15
C SER A 68 17.08 12.70 3.53
N TYR A 69 17.20 13.03 2.24
CA TYR A 69 16.12 13.58 1.43
C TYR A 69 15.62 12.52 0.47
N VAL A 70 14.33 12.20 0.57
CA VAL A 70 13.66 11.36 -0.44
C VAL A 70 12.94 12.27 -1.41
N VAL A 71 13.33 12.20 -2.68
CA VAL A 71 12.84 13.05 -3.76
C VAL A 71 11.75 12.33 -4.52
N LEU A 72 10.54 12.85 -4.48
CA LEU A 72 9.35 12.34 -5.16
C LEU A 72 8.98 13.24 -6.33
N LYS A 73 8.55 12.65 -7.44
CA LYS A 73 8.05 13.35 -8.62
C LYS A 73 6.63 12.90 -8.92
N ASN A 74 5.72 13.85 -9.15
CA ASN A 74 4.40 13.53 -9.69
C ASN A 74 4.55 13.16 -11.18
N THR A 75 4.29 11.90 -11.51
CA THR A 75 4.36 11.37 -12.89
C THR A 75 3.01 11.32 -13.57
N ASP A 76 1.93 11.65 -12.84
CA ASP A 76 0.59 11.75 -13.40
C ASP A 76 0.40 13.05 -14.19
N THR A 77 -0.61 13.09 -15.02
CA THR A 77 -1.08 14.29 -15.74
C THR A 77 -1.92 15.22 -14.86
N MET A 78 -2.37 14.74 -13.71
CA MET A 78 -3.23 15.47 -12.77
C MET A 78 -2.41 16.23 -11.72
N ALA A 79 -3.02 17.30 -11.21
CA ALA A 79 -2.54 18.00 -10.02
C ALA A 79 -3.26 17.47 -8.78
N TYR A 80 -2.53 17.29 -7.69
CA TYR A 80 -3.04 16.82 -6.42
C TYR A 80 -2.94 17.91 -5.36
N GLU A 81 -3.98 18.04 -4.55
CA GLU A 81 -3.97 18.94 -3.40
C GLU A 81 -3.07 18.35 -2.31
N ASN A 82 -1.88 18.93 -2.11
CA ASN A 82 -0.85 18.38 -1.24
C ASN A 82 -1.26 18.28 0.24
N TRP A 83 -2.16 19.17 0.71
CA TRP A 83 -2.73 19.13 2.06
C TRP A 83 -3.76 18.01 2.26
N ASN A 84 -4.33 17.50 1.17
CA ASN A 84 -5.27 16.37 1.20
C ASN A 84 -4.57 15.00 1.08
N LEU A 85 -3.24 15.00 1.01
CA LEU A 85 -2.43 13.79 0.96
C LEU A 85 -1.75 13.54 2.30
N TYR A 86 -1.58 12.26 2.64
CA TYR A 86 -0.72 11.82 3.73
C TYR A 86 0.11 10.61 3.28
N ALA A 87 1.20 10.32 3.98
CA ALA A 87 2.08 9.25 3.57
C ALA A 87 2.59 8.40 4.73
N PHE A 88 2.92 7.14 4.40
CA PHE A 88 3.69 6.24 5.24
C PHE A 88 4.99 5.89 4.57
N THR A 89 6.04 5.79 5.37
CA THR A 89 7.37 5.42 4.91
C THR A 89 7.79 4.09 5.52
N TYR A 90 8.37 3.25 4.67
CA TYR A 90 8.93 1.95 5.06
C TYR A 90 10.41 1.93 4.69
N VAL A 91 11.23 1.43 5.57
CA VAL A 91 12.65 1.18 5.33
C VAL A 91 12.89 -0.31 5.50
N ASN A 92 13.43 -0.97 4.47
CA ASN A 92 13.65 -2.41 4.45
C ASN A 92 12.39 -3.22 4.84
N ASP A 93 11.24 -2.82 4.26
CA ASP A 93 9.88 -3.36 4.49
C ASP A 93 9.31 -3.13 5.90
N ASN A 94 10.01 -2.44 6.76
CA ASN A 94 9.51 -2.08 8.08
C ASN A 94 8.98 -0.64 8.08
N ARG A 95 7.74 -0.46 8.52
CA ARG A 95 7.20 0.88 8.69
C ARG A 95 8.00 1.62 9.76
N ILE A 96 8.54 2.76 9.39
CA ILE A 96 9.24 3.64 10.33
C ILE A 96 8.25 4.56 11.04
N PRO A 97 8.59 5.05 12.25
CA PRO A 97 7.72 5.95 13.01
C PRO A 97 7.70 7.38 12.48
N ALA A 98 8.15 7.61 11.24
CA ALA A 98 8.07 8.93 10.60
C ALA A 98 6.61 9.24 10.22
N GLU A 99 6.10 10.33 10.76
CA GLU A 99 4.72 10.74 10.56
C GLU A 99 4.63 11.85 9.50
N LEU A 100 3.91 11.56 8.42
CA LEU A 100 3.62 12.48 7.32
C LEU A 100 2.09 12.66 7.20
N PRO A 101 1.46 13.34 8.18
CA PRO A 101 0.01 13.53 8.22
C PRO A 101 -0.48 14.43 7.08
N THR A 102 0.43 15.12 6.41
CA THR A 102 0.16 15.96 5.25
C THR A 102 1.40 16.05 4.37
N LEU A 103 1.21 16.20 3.06
CA LEU A 103 2.29 16.54 2.12
C LEU A 103 2.38 18.04 1.86
N ASN A 104 1.76 18.87 2.68
CA ASN A 104 1.88 20.31 2.66
C ASN A 104 2.83 20.78 3.77
N ASN A 105 3.95 21.42 3.38
CA ASN A 105 4.99 21.83 4.32
C ASN A 105 4.50 22.86 5.35
N TYR A 106 3.64 23.79 4.95
CA TYR A 106 3.10 24.80 5.85
C TYR A 106 2.25 24.16 6.97
N GLU A 107 1.41 23.19 6.62
CA GLU A 107 0.60 22.45 7.59
C GLU A 107 1.47 21.48 8.42
N LEU A 108 2.45 20.82 7.80
CA LEU A 108 3.36 19.91 8.49
C LEU A 108 4.11 20.63 9.60
N ILE A 109 4.78 21.75 9.30
CA ILE A 109 5.58 22.51 10.27
C ILE A 109 4.71 23.13 11.37
N SER A 110 3.48 23.51 11.07
CA SER A 110 2.53 24.02 12.06
C SER A 110 1.91 22.91 12.93
N SER A 111 2.05 21.66 12.54
CA SER A 111 1.58 20.50 13.29
C SER A 111 2.61 20.11 14.36
N VAL A 112 2.13 19.70 15.53
CA VAL A 112 2.98 19.05 16.55
C VAL A 112 3.23 17.57 16.28
N HIS A 113 2.65 17.03 15.23
CA HIS A 113 2.67 15.60 14.88
C HIS A 113 3.44 15.33 13.56
N HIS A 114 4.72 15.71 13.51
CA HIS A 114 5.58 15.40 12.36
C HIS A 114 6.86 14.64 12.77
N TYR A 115 6.71 13.71 13.69
CA TYR A 115 7.82 12.92 14.20
C TYR A 115 8.63 12.25 13.07
N GLY A 116 9.96 12.33 13.16
CA GLY A 116 10.85 11.69 12.18
C GLY A 116 10.99 12.42 10.84
N VAL A 117 10.26 13.53 10.63
CA VAL A 117 10.35 14.38 9.42
C VAL A 117 10.62 15.81 9.84
N GLN A 118 11.62 16.45 9.22
CA GLN A 118 11.98 17.83 9.55
C GLN A 118 11.15 18.82 8.74
N LYS A 119 11.06 18.62 7.43
CA LYS A 119 10.33 19.50 6.50
C LYS A 119 10.04 18.82 5.17
N LEU A 120 9.18 19.46 4.38
CA LEU A 120 8.97 19.15 2.97
C LEU A 120 9.48 20.31 2.11
N VAL A 121 10.25 20.02 1.09
CA VAL A 121 10.77 21.01 0.13
C VAL A 121 10.02 20.85 -1.18
N GLY A 122 9.60 21.97 -1.78
CA GLY A 122 8.81 21.96 -3.02
C GLY A 122 7.29 21.85 -2.81
N SER A 123 6.84 21.73 -1.56
CA SER A 123 5.41 21.66 -1.20
C SER A 123 5.06 22.75 -0.20
N GLN A 124 5.32 24.01 -0.59
CA GLN A 124 5.02 25.16 0.24
C GLN A 124 3.78 25.85 -0.28
N GLY A 125 2.86 26.15 0.58
CA GLY A 125 1.70 26.95 0.21
C GLY A 125 0.52 26.74 1.18
N ARG A 126 -0.22 27.81 1.39
CA ARG A 126 -1.49 27.76 2.11
C ARG A 126 -2.57 27.21 1.18
N ARG A 127 -3.65 26.67 1.73
CA ARG A 127 -4.81 26.18 0.97
C ARG A 127 -5.35 27.17 -0.07
N GLU A 128 -5.18 28.46 0.19
CA GLU A 128 -5.68 29.55 -0.65
C GLU A 128 -4.74 29.91 -1.81
N ASN A 129 -3.54 29.30 -1.86
CA ASN A 129 -2.52 29.61 -2.87
C ASN A 129 -2.38 28.48 -3.90
N HIS A 130 -1.95 28.85 -5.11
CA HIS A 130 -1.63 27.88 -6.17
C HIS A 130 -0.56 26.86 -5.76
N ASP A 131 0.33 27.21 -4.83
CA ASP A 131 1.39 26.33 -4.32
C ASP A 131 0.87 25.19 -3.42
N ALA A 132 -0.43 25.16 -3.14
CA ALA A 132 -1.08 24.06 -2.42
C ALA A 132 -1.30 22.80 -3.27
N TYR A 133 -0.92 22.85 -4.55
CA TYR A 133 -1.09 21.74 -5.48
C TYR A 133 0.26 21.17 -5.91
N TRP A 134 0.31 19.86 -5.99
CA TRP A 134 1.42 19.12 -6.56
C TRP A 134 1.12 18.80 -8.02
N TYR A 135 1.59 19.66 -8.91
CA TYR A 135 1.35 19.58 -10.34
C TYR A 135 2.10 18.44 -11.01
N SER A 136 1.65 18.04 -12.20
CA SER A 136 2.34 17.08 -13.07
C SER A 136 3.79 17.50 -13.31
N GLY A 137 4.71 16.55 -13.12
CA GLY A 137 6.15 16.78 -13.27
C GLY A 137 6.82 17.53 -12.12
N ALA A 138 6.05 18.10 -11.19
CA ALA A 138 6.61 18.78 -10.04
C ALA A 138 7.26 17.81 -9.05
N VAL A 139 8.29 18.29 -8.35
CA VAL A 139 9.12 17.52 -7.41
C VAL A 139 8.86 18.00 -6.00
N LEU A 140 8.77 17.06 -5.09
CA LEU A 140 8.68 17.25 -3.65
C LEU A 140 9.80 16.44 -2.98
N ALA A 141 10.54 17.02 -2.04
CA ALA A 141 11.51 16.29 -1.25
C ALA A 141 11.10 16.24 0.22
N ILE A 142 11.16 15.05 0.81
CA ILE A 142 10.90 14.79 2.22
C ILE A 142 12.25 14.77 2.94
N ASP A 143 12.43 15.70 3.87
CA ASP A 143 13.62 15.79 4.71
C ASP A 143 13.38 15.00 6.00
N TYR A 144 14.01 13.83 6.10
CA TYR A 144 13.89 12.97 7.27
C TYR A 144 14.88 13.40 8.37
N SER A 145 14.50 13.16 9.61
CA SER A 145 15.39 13.35 10.75
C SER A 145 16.64 12.49 10.66
N ASP A 146 17.71 12.93 11.29
CA ASP A 146 19.00 12.24 11.30
C ASP A 146 18.87 10.74 11.60
N HIS A 147 19.64 9.93 10.88
CA HIS A 147 19.72 8.47 11.05
C HIS A 147 18.41 7.70 10.83
N THR A 148 17.43 8.29 10.14
CA THR A 148 16.16 7.62 9.82
C THR A 148 16.29 6.71 8.60
N ILE A 149 17.06 7.12 7.59
CA ILE A 149 17.34 6.37 6.36
C ILE A 149 18.84 6.38 6.13
N HIS A 150 19.42 5.20 5.84
CA HIS A 150 20.84 5.03 5.60
C HIS A 150 21.14 4.72 4.13
N GLN A 151 22.39 4.91 3.75
CA GLN A 151 22.84 4.55 2.40
C GLN A 151 22.68 3.04 2.16
N GLY A 152 21.98 2.69 1.07
CA GLY A 152 21.72 1.30 0.70
C GLY A 152 20.40 0.75 1.24
N ASP A 153 19.66 1.52 2.05
CA ASP A 153 18.33 1.13 2.47
C ASP A 153 17.35 1.09 1.28
N ARG A 154 16.42 0.14 1.34
CA ARG A 154 15.27 0.08 0.44
C ARG A 154 14.13 0.89 1.07
N VAL A 155 13.75 1.97 0.40
CA VAL A 155 12.71 2.88 0.89
C VAL A 155 11.46 2.72 0.06
N THR A 156 10.33 2.50 0.73
CA THR A 156 9.00 2.49 0.11
C THR A 156 8.18 3.62 0.69
N ILE A 157 7.51 4.38 -0.17
CA ILE A 157 6.57 5.42 0.24
C ILE A 157 5.19 5.07 -0.30
N GLU A 158 4.21 5.07 0.59
CA GLU A 158 2.79 4.94 0.30
C GLU A 158 2.10 6.27 0.52
N ILE A 159 1.40 6.77 -0.50
CA ILE A 159 0.67 8.03 -0.45
C ILE A 159 -0.82 7.75 -0.56
N TYR A 160 -1.58 8.35 0.32
CA TYR A 160 -3.02 8.17 0.48
C TYR A 160 -3.76 9.50 0.36
N ASP A 161 -4.99 9.43 -0.12
CA ASP A 161 -5.96 10.53 -0.06
C ASP A 161 -6.66 10.54 1.31
N LYS A 162 -6.67 11.68 2.00
CA LYS A 162 -7.30 11.83 3.32
C LYS A 162 -8.82 11.70 3.30
N THR A 163 -9.44 12.11 2.18
CA THR A 163 -10.90 12.15 2.08
C THR A 163 -11.47 10.75 1.91
N THR A 164 -10.81 9.94 1.07
CA THR A 164 -11.26 8.59 0.72
C THR A 164 -10.55 7.50 1.49
N ASN A 165 -9.44 7.83 2.13
CA ASN A 165 -8.50 6.90 2.78
C ASN A 165 -7.99 5.81 1.80
N GLN A 166 -7.94 6.12 0.51
CA GLN A 166 -7.46 5.22 -0.53
C GLN A 166 -5.98 5.42 -0.79
N LEU A 167 -5.27 4.32 -1.01
CA LEU A 167 -3.90 4.33 -1.48
C LEU A 167 -3.87 4.82 -2.93
N ILE A 168 -3.22 5.97 -3.17
CA ILE A 168 -3.09 6.57 -4.50
C ILE A 168 -1.81 6.11 -5.17
N SER A 169 -0.72 6.00 -4.41
CA SER A 169 0.58 5.65 -4.96
C SER A 169 1.41 4.85 -3.98
N ARG A 170 2.13 3.87 -4.51
CA ARG A 170 3.20 3.18 -3.80
C ARG A 170 4.40 3.09 -4.73
N ASP A 171 5.54 3.50 -4.24
CA ASP A 171 6.80 3.34 -4.96
C ASP A 171 7.92 2.91 -4.02
N THR A 172 8.89 2.19 -4.56
CA THR A 172 10.02 1.62 -3.81
C THR A 172 11.33 1.93 -4.52
N PHE A 173 12.27 2.50 -3.80
CA PHE A 173 13.61 2.81 -4.30
C PHE A 173 14.67 2.01 -3.53
N PRO A 174 15.73 1.51 -4.16
CA PRO A 174 15.99 1.60 -5.61
C PRO A 174 15.01 0.78 -6.42
N HIS A 175 14.69 1.27 -7.61
CA HIS A 175 13.85 0.54 -8.56
C HIS A 175 14.62 -0.71 -9.01
N THR A 176 14.12 -1.87 -8.63
CA THR A 176 14.69 -3.13 -9.12
C THR A 176 14.09 -3.37 -10.50
N ASP A 177 14.77 -2.90 -11.54
CA ASP A 177 14.43 -3.27 -12.90
C ASP A 177 14.40 -4.78 -13.01
N THR A 178 13.32 -5.32 -13.57
CA THR A 178 13.16 -6.78 -13.80
C THR A 178 14.37 -7.36 -14.49
N LYS A 179 14.97 -6.62 -15.41
CA LYS A 179 16.17 -6.97 -16.15
C LYS A 179 17.42 -7.06 -15.26
N THR A 180 17.57 -6.14 -14.31
CA THR A 180 18.67 -6.16 -13.32
C THR A 180 18.52 -7.35 -12.38
N ARG A 181 17.29 -7.68 -11.99
CA ARG A 181 16.99 -8.84 -11.14
C ARG A 181 17.31 -10.16 -11.86
N GLU A 182 16.89 -10.31 -13.12
CA GLU A 182 17.21 -11.47 -13.95
C GLU A 182 18.73 -11.64 -14.14
N LEU A 183 19.46 -10.54 -14.37
CA LEU A 183 20.92 -10.56 -14.50
C LEU A 183 21.62 -10.93 -13.18
N MET A 184 21.11 -10.46 -12.05
CA MET A 184 21.62 -10.80 -10.72
C MET A 184 21.37 -12.29 -10.42
N ASP A 185 20.16 -12.78 -10.66
CA ASP A 185 19.81 -14.19 -10.47
C ASP A 185 20.66 -15.10 -11.37
N GLU A 186 20.89 -14.73 -12.62
CA GLU A 186 21.79 -15.45 -13.54
C GLU A 186 23.24 -15.44 -13.05
N TYR A 187 23.72 -14.30 -12.54
CA TYR A 187 25.07 -14.18 -11.99
C TYR A 187 25.26 -15.06 -10.74
N PHE A 188 24.33 -15.03 -9.80
CA PHE A 188 24.39 -15.87 -8.59
C PHE A 188 24.28 -17.37 -8.92
N ASN A 189 23.45 -17.74 -9.88
CA ASN A 189 23.34 -19.12 -10.34
C ASN A 189 24.64 -19.63 -10.97
N ARG A 190 25.40 -18.77 -11.70
CA ARG A 190 26.70 -19.10 -12.24
C ARG A 190 27.82 -19.25 -11.19
N LEU A 191 27.71 -18.51 -10.07
CA LEU A 191 28.67 -18.60 -8.97
C LEU A 191 28.50 -19.87 -8.12
N ASN A 192 27.29 -20.43 -8.12
CA ASN A 192 26.90 -21.59 -7.31
C ASN A 192 26.89 -22.91 -8.11
N ALA A 193 27.24 -22.87 -9.40
CA ALA A 193 27.37 -24.03 -10.29
C ALA A 193 28.83 -24.42 -10.47
#